data_7bbe4a3acc08e29fef86a3fb20959db2
#
_entry.id   7bbe4a3acc08e29fef86a3fb20959db2
#
_cell.length_a   1.000
_cell.length_b   1.000
_cell.length_c   1.000
_cell.angle_alpha   90.00
_cell.angle_beta   90.00
_cell.angle_gamma   90.00
#
_symmetry.space_group_name_H-M   'P 1'
#
loop_
_entity.id
_entity.type
_entity.pdbx_description
1 polymer ?
#
loop_
_entity_poly.entity_id
_entity_poly.type
_entity_poly.pdbx_seq_one_letter_code
_entity_poly.pdbx_strand_id
1 'polypeptide(L)'
;MKIKRLETFLANAGLRNYLFVRLVTDTGLTGIGEASLEWQERAVEVLLNEWVAARVVGRDPFDIEEVVGGMVRDQYQGGATIMTAISGAEIAMWDLIGKACGQPVYRLIGGRARETVYAYANGWYGGCRMAAEFAARAAAVVACGYNALKFDPFTTAWKTLHSEEEHAAIEIIDAVARAVGPKVGLMIEIHGRLAADEAIRFIRRLASHNIVWCEEPVAPENLDLLKEVKAAVQHPISAGERLYTLADFARMITMRACDVVQMDIAHCGGLAAAKKIAAFAAVQDLGVSPHCSIGPVAFAAAIHFAYSTPNMRLQESFAEFDVDWRNDLVGGWNPLGHGALTLPERPGLGVELDEAVIARHPYKALSFPSLWDKTWTDDFTGAAAFRETPPR
;
A
#
# COMPACT_ATOMS: atom_id res chain seq x y z
N MET A 1 24.26 17.58 10.81
CA MET A 1 23.22 18.09 9.88
C MET A 1 21.90 18.17 10.66
N LYS A 2 21.18 19.31 10.54
CA LYS A 2 19.90 19.44 11.28
C LYS A 2 18.77 19.81 10.34
N ILE A 3 17.60 19.27 10.60
CA ILE A 3 16.37 19.64 9.87
C ILE A 3 16.02 21.07 10.21
N LYS A 4 15.89 21.93 9.20
CA LYS A 4 15.59 23.36 9.34
C LYS A 4 14.11 23.65 9.21
N ARG A 5 13.39 22.92 8.32
CA ARG A 5 11.95 23.05 8.10
C ARG A 5 11.35 21.81 7.46
N LEU A 6 10.05 21.67 7.63
CA LEU A 6 9.18 20.71 6.96
C LEU A 6 8.27 21.47 5.99
N GLU A 7 8.07 20.93 4.81
CA GLU A 7 7.17 21.44 3.77
C GLU A 7 6.22 20.34 3.32
N THR A 8 4.99 20.69 2.97
CA THR A 8 3.97 19.75 2.51
C THR A 8 3.44 20.14 1.14
N PHE A 9 3.07 19.14 0.33
CA PHE A 9 2.56 19.33 -1.02
C PHE A 9 1.39 18.38 -1.25
N LEU A 10 0.27 18.93 -1.74
CA LEU A 10 -0.93 18.14 -2.05
C LEU A 10 -1.18 18.15 -3.55
N ALA A 11 -1.45 16.98 -4.12
CA ALA A 11 -1.84 16.82 -5.51
C ALA A 11 -3.07 15.92 -5.63
N ASN A 12 -4.11 16.35 -6.38
CA ASN A 12 -5.30 15.54 -6.60
C ASN A 12 -5.06 14.48 -7.68
N ALA A 13 -5.20 13.22 -7.32
CA ALA A 13 -5.07 12.06 -8.20
C ALA A 13 -6.43 11.39 -8.48
N GLY A 14 -7.46 12.19 -8.76
CA GLY A 14 -8.79 11.67 -9.08
C GLY A 14 -9.56 11.22 -7.84
N LEU A 15 -9.53 9.95 -7.51
CA LEU A 15 -10.25 9.36 -6.36
C LEU A 15 -9.63 9.70 -5.00
N ARG A 16 -8.38 10.14 -4.98
CA ARG A 16 -7.59 10.45 -3.78
C ARG A 16 -6.74 11.68 -4.01
N ASN A 17 -6.12 12.19 -2.95
CA ASN A 17 -5.04 13.13 -3.09
C ASN A 17 -3.75 12.49 -2.60
N TYR A 18 -2.62 12.88 -3.18
CA TYR A 18 -1.31 12.57 -2.64
C TYR A 18 -0.86 13.71 -1.72
N LEU A 19 -0.28 13.35 -0.59
CA LEU A 19 0.35 14.28 0.35
C LEU A 19 1.82 13.94 0.50
N PHE A 20 2.67 14.80 -0.05
CA PHE A 20 4.12 14.67 0.04
C PHE A 20 4.67 15.52 1.17
N VAL A 21 5.78 15.05 1.75
CA VAL A 21 6.54 15.71 2.79
C VAL A 21 7.95 15.97 2.28
N ARG A 22 8.48 17.19 2.48
CA ARG A 22 9.88 17.50 2.23
C ARG A 22 10.51 18.04 3.51
N LEU A 23 11.59 17.42 3.93
CA LEU A 23 12.46 17.93 4.99
C LEU A 23 13.64 18.66 4.35
N VAL A 24 13.93 19.86 4.82
CA VAL A 24 15.06 20.68 4.36
C VAL A 24 16.03 20.85 5.51
N THR A 25 17.32 20.61 5.28
CA THR A 25 18.35 20.72 6.30
C THR A 25 19.03 22.09 6.30
N ASP A 26 19.84 22.36 7.33
CA ASP A 26 20.71 23.53 7.45
C ASP A 26 21.84 23.56 6.41
N THR A 27 22.15 22.40 5.80
CA THR A 27 23.14 22.31 4.70
C THR A 27 22.52 22.49 3.32
N GLY A 28 21.17 22.62 3.24
CA GLY A 28 20.43 22.70 1.99
C GLY A 28 20.06 21.35 1.37
N LEU A 29 20.50 20.23 1.96
CA LEU A 29 20.07 18.90 1.52
C LEU A 29 18.59 18.72 1.82
N THR A 30 17.86 18.06 0.90
CA THR A 30 16.44 17.79 1.04
C THR A 30 16.14 16.29 0.98
N GLY A 31 15.16 15.85 1.76
CA GLY A 31 14.60 14.50 1.70
C GLY A 31 13.10 14.53 1.55
N ILE A 32 12.56 13.60 0.80
CA ILE A 32 11.14 13.50 0.50
C ILE A 32 10.52 12.25 1.11
N GLY A 33 9.26 12.36 1.51
CA GLY A 33 8.42 11.27 1.97
C GLY A 33 7.01 11.43 1.47
N GLU A 34 6.16 10.48 1.79
CA GLU A 34 4.75 10.53 1.45
C GLU A 34 3.89 10.13 2.65
N ALA A 35 2.86 10.92 2.89
CA ALA A 35 1.90 10.77 4.00
C ALA A 35 0.45 10.81 3.46
N SER A 36 0.22 10.22 2.31
CA SER A 36 -1.11 10.11 1.72
C SER A 36 -1.96 9.17 2.57
N LEU A 37 -3.06 9.69 3.13
CA LEU A 37 -4.10 8.90 3.79
C LEU A 37 -5.40 9.25 3.12
N GLU A 38 -5.93 8.34 2.33
CA GLU A 38 -7.07 8.55 1.47
C GLU A 38 -8.24 9.19 2.22
N TRP A 39 -8.74 10.29 1.67
CA TRP A 39 -9.84 11.14 2.17
C TRP A 39 -9.57 11.84 3.51
N GLN A 40 -8.38 11.72 4.11
CA GLN A 40 -7.98 12.41 5.34
C GLN A 40 -6.69 13.24 5.17
N GLU A 41 -6.23 13.47 3.95
CA GLU A 41 -4.94 14.11 3.64
C GLU A 41 -4.79 15.48 4.30
N ARG A 42 -5.87 16.28 4.36
CA ARG A 42 -5.84 17.58 5.06
C ARG A 42 -5.63 17.47 6.57
N ALA A 43 -6.20 16.44 7.20
CA ALA A 43 -5.97 16.20 8.63
C ALA A 43 -4.51 15.79 8.89
N VAL A 44 -3.96 14.95 8.02
CA VAL A 44 -2.54 14.57 8.07
C VAL A 44 -1.64 15.78 7.81
N GLU A 45 -1.97 16.64 6.84
CA GLU A 45 -1.22 17.85 6.53
C GLU A 45 -1.14 18.80 7.73
N VAL A 46 -2.24 19.02 8.44
CA VAL A 46 -2.27 19.82 9.67
C VAL A 46 -1.34 19.21 10.72
N LEU A 47 -1.41 17.89 10.95
CA LEU A 47 -0.52 17.23 11.90
C LEU A 47 0.96 17.31 11.50
N LEU A 48 1.28 17.24 10.22
CA LEU A 48 2.64 17.43 9.72
C LEU A 48 3.16 18.81 10.04
N ASN A 49 2.39 19.85 9.72
CA ASN A 49 2.81 21.24 9.83
C ASN A 49 2.84 21.75 11.29
N GLU A 50 1.94 21.29 12.15
CA GLU A 50 1.82 21.79 13.52
C GLU A 50 2.49 20.87 14.55
N TRP A 51 2.29 19.55 14.44
CA TRP A 51 2.74 18.63 15.46
C TRP A 51 4.06 17.94 15.11
N VAL A 52 4.21 17.38 13.90
CA VAL A 52 5.44 16.71 13.45
C VAL A 52 6.57 17.72 13.26
N ALA A 53 6.31 18.85 12.60
CA ALA A 53 7.32 19.88 12.37
C ALA A 53 7.96 20.36 13.68
N ALA A 54 7.17 20.55 14.74
CA ALA A 54 7.67 20.96 16.06
C ALA A 54 8.62 19.93 16.71
N ARG A 55 8.59 18.66 16.25
CA ARG A 55 9.40 17.57 16.81
C ARG A 55 10.61 17.21 15.95
N VAL A 56 10.54 17.44 14.64
CA VAL A 56 11.65 17.12 13.73
C VAL A 56 12.57 18.30 13.48
N VAL A 57 12.07 19.54 13.53
CA VAL A 57 12.89 20.74 13.31
C VAL A 57 13.95 20.88 14.43
N GLY A 58 15.19 21.14 14.04
CA GLY A 58 16.35 21.19 14.93
C GLY A 58 16.99 19.84 15.24
N ARG A 59 16.36 18.72 14.85
CA ARG A 59 16.88 17.37 15.08
C ARG A 59 17.83 16.95 13.97
N ASP A 60 18.70 16.00 14.28
CA ASP A 60 19.50 15.31 13.28
C ASP A 60 18.67 14.17 12.64
N PRO A 61 18.54 14.13 11.31
CA PRO A 61 17.78 13.04 10.66
C PRO A 61 18.39 11.65 10.89
N PHE A 62 19.66 11.54 11.30
CA PHE A 62 20.27 10.25 11.64
C PHE A 62 19.75 9.66 12.96
N ASP A 63 19.14 10.47 13.82
CA ASP A 63 18.59 10.02 15.10
C ASP A 63 17.14 9.48 14.96
N ILE A 64 16.86 8.67 13.90
CA ILE A 64 15.51 8.19 13.55
C ILE A 64 14.82 7.55 14.74
N GLU A 65 15.47 6.59 15.41
CA GLU A 65 14.84 5.86 16.53
C GLU A 65 14.44 6.78 17.68
N GLU A 66 15.25 7.79 17.97
CA GLU A 66 14.95 8.74 19.03
C GLU A 66 13.83 9.70 18.62
N VAL A 67 13.86 10.21 17.39
CA VAL A 67 12.89 11.20 16.90
C VAL A 67 11.53 10.52 16.66
N VAL A 68 11.50 9.43 15.91
CA VAL A 68 10.28 8.72 15.57
C VAL A 68 9.71 8.00 16.77
N GLY A 69 10.55 7.32 17.56
CA GLY A 69 10.14 6.67 18.81
C GLY A 69 9.55 7.66 19.82
N GLY A 70 10.13 8.87 19.89
CA GLY A 70 9.57 9.98 20.67
C GLY A 70 8.18 10.38 20.19
N MET A 71 8.00 10.57 18.87
CA MET A 71 6.69 10.89 18.28
C MET A 71 5.65 9.77 18.53
N VAL A 72 6.03 8.52 18.33
CA VAL A 72 5.13 7.37 18.59
C VAL A 72 4.73 7.29 20.06
N ARG A 73 5.63 7.56 21.00
CA ARG A 73 5.32 7.62 22.43
C ARG A 73 4.38 8.78 22.77
N ASP A 74 4.64 9.96 22.20
CA ASP A 74 4.01 11.23 22.62
C ASP A 74 2.67 11.51 21.91
N GLN A 75 2.27 10.69 20.93
CA GLN A 75 1.04 10.87 20.16
C GLN A 75 -0.26 10.63 20.93
N TYR A 76 -0.23 10.28 22.14
CA TYR A 76 -1.25 10.00 23.17
C TYR A 76 -2.58 9.35 22.70
N GLN A 77 -3.24 9.88 21.65
CA GLN A 77 -4.53 9.38 21.13
C GLN A 77 -4.38 8.28 20.08
N GLY A 78 -3.29 8.24 19.35
CA GLY A 78 -3.04 7.23 18.31
C GLY A 78 -3.91 7.36 17.05
N GLY A 79 -3.85 6.32 16.25
CA GLY A 79 -4.69 6.15 15.07
C GLY A 79 -4.01 6.43 13.73
N ALA A 80 -4.74 6.18 12.64
CA ALA A 80 -4.24 6.25 11.28
C ALA A 80 -3.60 7.59 10.93
N THR A 81 -4.30 8.69 11.18
CA THR A 81 -3.92 10.04 10.75
C THR A 81 -2.56 10.47 11.30
N ILE A 82 -2.33 10.28 12.61
CA ILE A 82 -1.07 10.64 13.23
C ILE A 82 0.07 9.70 12.84
N MET A 83 -0.20 8.39 12.73
CA MET A 83 0.82 7.41 12.33
C MET A 83 1.24 7.63 10.87
N THR A 84 0.32 8.03 10.00
CA THR A 84 0.64 8.42 8.61
C THR A 84 1.53 9.67 8.57
N ALA A 85 1.24 10.70 9.37
CA ALA A 85 2.10 11.88 9.46
C ALA A 85 3.53 11.53 9.94
N ILE A 86 3.64 10.66 10.95
CA ILE A 86 4.93 10.17 11.46
C ILE A 86 5.67 9.37 10.38
N SER A 87 4.97 8.48 9.69
CA SER A 87 5.56 7.63 8.63
C SER A 87 6.12 8.45 7.48
N GLY A 88 5.36 9.45 6.99
CA GLY A 88 5.83 10.33 5.92
C GLY A 88 7.10 11.11 6.28
N ALA A 89 7.19 11.60 7.52
CA ALA A 89 8.38 12.27 8.01
C ALA A 89 9.56 11.29 8.16
N GLU A 90 9.33 10.08 8.62
CA GLU A 90 10.35 9.03 8.76
C GLU A 90 10.91 8.62 7.40
N ILE A 91 10.06 8.42 6.40
CA ILE A 91 10.48 8.13 5.02
C ILE A 91 11.35 9.27 4.48
N ALA A 92 10.98 10.53 4.73
CA ALA A 92 11.78 11.69 4.33
C ALA A 92 13.14 11.76 5.05
N MET A 93 13.22 11.33 6.31
CA MET A 93 14.49 11.20 7.03
C MET A 93 15.40 10.13 6.41
N TRP A 94 14.87 8.98 6.01
CA TRP A 94 15.64 7.96 5.29
C TRP A 94 16.16 8.45 3.95
N ASP A 95 15.36 9.21 3.21
CA ASP A 95 15.80 9.82 1.96
C ASP A 95 16.99 10.78 2.21
N LEU A 96 16.89 11.65 3.25
CA LEU A 96 17.99 12.52 3.68
C LEU A 96 19.25 11.71 4.02
N ILE A 97 19.12 10.66 4.83
CA ILE A 97 20.26 9.83 5.24
C ILE A 97 20.90 9.16 4.02
N GLY A 98 20.08 8.61 3.13
CA GLY A 98 20.56 7.99 1.89
C GLY A 98 21.34 8.99 1.03
N LYS A 99 20.82 10.20 0.83
CA LYS A 99 21.47 11.27 0.10
C LYS A 99 22.76 11.73 0.79
N ALA A 100 22.74 11.92 2.10
CA ALA A 100 23.93 12.33 2.87
C ALA A 100 25.04 11.28 2.83
N CYS A 101 24.69 9.99 2.82
CA CYS A 101 25.64 8.89 2.72
C CYS A 101 26.04 8.55 1.27
N GLY A 102 25.41 9.16 0.26
CA GLY A 102 25.62 8.81 -1.14
C GLY A 102 25.17 7.37 -1.47
N GLN A 103 24.17 6.83 -0.76
CA GLN A 103 23.71 5.45 -0.88
C GLN A 103 22.19 5.40 -1.06
N PRO A 104 21.66 4.45 -1.90
CA PRO A 104 20.26 4.16 -1.91
C PRO A 104 19.80 3.55 -0.57
N VAL A 105 18.58 3.87 -0.16
CA VAL A 105 18.04 3.52 1.16
C VAL A 105 18.12 2.02 1.45
N TYR A 106 17.85 1.14 0.48
CA TYR A 106 17.88 -0.31 0.73
C TYR A 106 19.23 -0.80 1.28
N ARG A 107 20.35 -0.15 0.88
CA ARG A 107 21.68 -0.51 1.38
C ARG A 107 21.87 -0.18 2.86
N LEU A 108 21.19 0.85 3.33
CA LEU A 108 21.29 1.31 4.71
C LEU A 108 20.37 0.55 5.67
N ILE A 109 19.25 0.00 5.15
CA ILE A 109 18.27 -0.75 5.95
C ILE A 109 18.45 -2.29 5.88
N GLY A 110 19.62 -2.76 5.47
CA GLY A 110 19.97 -4.18 5.50
C GLY A 110 20.60 -4.74 4.24
N GLY A 111 20.69 -3.97 3.17
CA GLY A 111 21.26 -4.40 1.90
C GLY A 111 20.30 -5.24 1.06
N ARG A 112 20.79 -5.76 -0.06
CA ARG A 112 20.01 -6.54 -1.01
C ARG A 112 19.81 -7.97 -0.52
N ALA A 113 18.59 -8.33 -0.16
CA ALA A 113 18.22 -9.67 0.31
C ALA A 113 17.77 -10.60 -0.83
N ARG A 114 17.46 -10.06 -2.02
CA ARG A 114 16.97 -10.82 -3.18
C ARG A 114 17.35 -10.18 -4.50
N GLU A 115 17.42 -10.97 -5.55
CA GLU A 115 17.76 -10.53 -6.90
C GLU A 115 16.59 -9.82 -7.59
N THR A 116 15.37 -10.31 -7.38
CA THR A 116 14.16 -9.80 -8.03
C THR A 116 13.02 -9.67 -7.04
N VAL A 117 12.26 -8.61 -7.15
CA VAL A 117 10.96 -8.42 -6.49
C VAL A 117 9.91 -8.38 -7.59
N TYR A 118 8.90 -9.23 -7.46
CA TYR A 118 7.74 -9.20 -8.35
C TYR A 118 6.61 -8.39 -7.72
N ALA A 119 5.88 -7.66 -8.59
CA ALA A 119 4.67 -6.97 -8.21
C ALA A 119 3.42 -7.79 -8.54
N TYR A 120 2.35 -7.57 -7.79
CA TYR A 120 1.01 -7.89 -8.22
C TYR A 120 0.24 -6.63 -8.61
N ALA A 121 -0.66 -6.77 -9.58
CA ALA A 121 -1.48 -5.66 -10.04
C ALA A 121 -2.68 -5.44 -9.14
N ASN A 122 -2.94 -4.19 -8.73
CA ASN A 122 -4.18 -3.77 -8.08
C ASN A 122 -4.69 -2.47 -8.71
N GLY A 123 -6.01 -2.18 -8.59
CA GLY A 123 -6.64 -1.01 -9.21
C GLY A 123 -7.02 -1.19 -10.69
N TRP A 124 -6.53 -2.21 -11.34
CA TRP A 124 -6.74 -2.49 -12.77
C TRP A 124 -8.21 -2.68 -13.16
N TYR A 125 -9.06 -3.08 -12.24
CA TYR A 125 -10.49 -3.36 -12.44
C TYR A 125 -11.40 -2.12 -12.29
N GLY A 126 -10.83 -0.96 -12.01
CA GLY A 126 -11.59 0.28 -11.90
C GLY A 126 -12.50 0.51 -13.11
N GLY A 127 -13.79 0.76 -12.86
CA GLY A 127 -14.82 0.92 -13.90
C GLY A 127 -15.42 -0.37 -14.45
N CYS A 128 -14.90 -1.57 -14.11
CA CYS A 128 -15.54 -2.83 -14.47
C CYS A 128 -16.83 -3.05 -13.67
N ARG A 129 -17.86 -3.57 -14.35
CA ARG A 129 -19.17 -3.88 -13.76
C ARG A 129 -19.58 -5.33 -13.99
N MET A 130 -19.21 -5.88 -15.14
CA MET A 130 -19.62 -7.20 -15.60
C MET A 130 -18.43 -8.16 -15.61
N ALA A 131 -18.66 -9.43 -15.36
CA ALA A 131 -17.64 -10.47 -15.36
C ALA A 131 -16.79 -10.50 -16.64
N ALA A 132 -17.40 -10.22 -17.79
CA ALA A 132 -16.69 -10.15 -19.07
C ALA A 132 -15.69 -8.98 -19.14
N GLU A 133 -15.99 -7.82 -18.52
CA GLU A 133 -15.09 -6.66 -18.46
C GLU A 133 -13.90 -6.95 -17.56
N PHE A 134 -14.14 -7.56 -16.39
CA PHE A 134 -13.04 -8.03 -15.51
C PHE A 134 -12.13 -9.02 -16.24
N ALA A 135 -12.71 -10.01 -16.93
CA ALA A 135 -11.95 -11.01 -17.68
C ALA A 135 -11.08 -10.40 -18.79
N ALA A 136 -11.65 -9.50 -19.59
CA ALA A 136 -10.93 -8.84 -20.67
C ALA A 136 -9.77 -7.99 -20.12
N ARG A 137 -10.02 -7.22 -19.05
CA ARG A 137 -9.01 -6.37 -18.44
C ARG A 137 -7.93 -7.17 -17.74
N ALA A 138 -8.28 -8.25 -17.04
CA ALA A 138 -7.31 -9.17 -16.43
C ALA A 138 -6.35 -9.79 -17.47
N ALA A 139 -6.87 -10.22 -18.62
CA ALA A 139 -6.05 -10.74 -19.71
C ALA A 139 -5.05 -9.70 -20.24
N ALA A 140 -5.48 -8.43 -20.36
CA ALA A 140 -4.61 -7.35 -20.76
C ALA A 140 -3.50 -7.06 -19.73
N VAL A 141 -3.83 -7.08 -18.44
CA VAL A 141 -2.85 -6.90 -17.33
C VAL A 141 -1.80 -8.01 -17.35
N VAL A 142 -2.20 -9.26 -17.57
CA VAL A 142 -1.27 -10.40 -17.69
C VAL A 142 -0.37 -10.23 -18.93
N ALA A 143 -0.89 -9.70 -20.02
CA ALA A 143 -0.08 -9.40 -21.21
C ALA A 143 1.00 -8.34 -20.97
N CYS A 144 0.83 -7.46 -19.96
CA CYS A 144 1.88 -6.54 -19.47
C CYS A 144 2.96 -7.22 -18.61
N GLY A 145 2.80 -8.52 -18.29
CA GLY A 145 3.81 -9.32 -17.58
C GLY A 145 3.50 -9.61 -16.12
N TYR A 146 2.34 -9.21 -15.61
CA TYR A 146 1.93 -9.56 -14.25
C TYR A 146 1.52 -11.04 -14.14
N ASN A 147 1.97 -11.69 -13.07
CA ASN A 147 1.66 -13.08 -12.76
C ASN A 147 0.72 -13.24 -11.55
N ALA A 148 0.28 -12.12 -10.98
CA ALA A 148 -0.66 -12.10 -9.87
C ALA A 148 -1.52 -10.83 -9.93
N LEU A 149 -2.82 -10.98 -9.64
CA LEU A 149 -3.84 -9.94 -9.76
C LEU A 149 -4.66 -9.88 -8.47
N LYS A 150 -4.77 -8.68 -7.86
CA LYS A 150 -5.71 -8.41 -6.76
C LYS A 150 -6.92 -7.65 -7.29
N PHE A 151 -8.13 -8.01 -6.85
CA PHE A 151 -9.37 -7.32 -7.18
C PHE A 151 -10.45 -7.58 -6.15
N ASP A 152 -11.36 -6.62 -6.02
CA ASP A 152 -12.57 -6.70 -5.22
C ASP A 152 -13.75 -7.07 -6.14
N PRO A 153 -14.29 -8.29 -6.03
CA PRO A 153 -15.42 -8.73 -6.85
C PRO A 153 -16.79 -8.36 -6.26
N PHE A 154 -16.80 -7.75 -5.06
CA PHE A 154 -18.05 -7.46 -4.38
C PHE A 154 -18.62 -6.11 -4.82
N THR A 155 -19.96 -5.98 -4.70
CA THR A 155 -20.67 -4.74 -4.98
C THR A 155 -21.09 -4.04 -3.69
N THR A 156 -22.25 -4.37 -3.14
CA THR A 156 -22.87 -3.66 -2.01
C THR A 156 -22.91 -4.47 -0.71
N ALA A 157 -22.32 -5.68 -0.69
CA ALA A 157 -22.34 -6.57 0.46
C ALA A 157 -21.76 -5.89 1.73
N TRP A 158 -22.49 -5.96 2.82
CA TRP A 158 -22.04 -5.50 4.13
C TRP A 158 -22.54 -6.45 5.23
N LYS A 159 -21.61 -7.08 5.94
CA LYS A 159 -21.80 -8.14 6.95
C LYS A 159 -22.44 -9.40 6.42
N THR A 160 -23.51 -9.33 5.67
CA THR A 160 -24.20 -10.45 5.03
C THR A 160 -23.90 -10.43 3.53
N LEU A 161 -23.64 -11.58 2.96
CA LEU A 161 -23.47 -11.77 1.52
C LEU A 161 -24.71 -12.52 0.98
N HIS A 162 -25.63 -11.79 0.37
CA HIS A 162 -26.84 -12.39 -0.21
C HIS A 162 -26.52 -13.27 -1.41
N SER A 163 -27.39 -14.23 -1.70
CA SER A 163 -27.14 -15.24 -2.75
C SER A 163 -26.85 -14.65 -4.13
N GLU A 164 -27.49 -13.55 -4.49
CA GLU A 164 -27.25 -12.86 -5.77
C GLU A 164 -25.88 -12.20 -5.82
N GLU A 165 -25.47 -11.53 -4.74
CA GLU A 165 -24.17 -10.89 -4.62
C GLU A 165 -23.03 -11.92 -4.61
N GLU A 166 -23.24 -13.03 -3.87
CA GLU A 166 -22.29 -14.15 -3.87
C GLU A 166 -22.14 -14.78 -5.27
N HIS A 167 -23.26 -14.99 -5.96
CA HIS A 167 -23.24 -15.54 -7.31
C HIS A 167 -22.50 -14.61 -8.27
N ALA A 168 -22.77 -13.31 -8.23
CA ALA A 168 -22.08 -12.31 -9.05
C ALA A 168 -20.57 -12.28 -8.77
N ALA A 169 -20.16 -12.30 -7.49
CA ALA A 169 -18.76 -12.33 -7.11
C ALA A 169 -18.04 -13.59 -7.62
N ILE A 170 -18.65 -14.75 -7.49
CA ILE A 170 -18.10 -16.02 -8.01
C ILE A 170 -18.03 -15.99 -9.54
N GLU A 171 -19.04 -15.46 -10.23
CA GLU A 171 -19.02 -15.32 -11.68
C GLU A 171 -17.86 -14.46 -12.18
N ILE A 172 -17.59 -13.34 -11.50
CA ILE A 172 -16.43 -12.48 -11.78
C ILE A 172 -15.13 -13.26 -11.60
N ILE A 173 -14.95 -13.93 -10.44
CA ILE A 173 -13.74 -14.73 -10.15
C ILE A 173 -13.53 -15.83 -11.18
N ASP A 174 -14.59 -16.57 -11.52
CA ASP A 174 -14.56 -17.61 -12.54
C ASP A 174 -14.17 -17.08 -13.92
N ALA A 175 -14.70 -15.92 -14.30
CA ALA A 175 -14.39 -15.29 -15.58
C ALA A 175 -12.93 -14.83 -15.65
N VAL A 176 -12.43 -14.20 -14.59
CA VAL A 176 -11.01 -13.81 -14.48
C VAL A 176 -10.13 -15.06 -14.52
N ALA A 177 -10.40 -16.06 -13.69
CA ALA A 177 -9.60 -17.30 -13.64
C ALA A 177 -9.50 -17.99 -15.00
N ARG A 178 -10.61 -18.08 -15.74
CA ARG A 178 -10.62 -18.64 -17.11
C ARG A 178 -9.81 -17.81 -18.08
N ALA A 179 -9.90 -16.49 -17.99
CA ALA A 179 -9.22 -15.58 -18.92
C ALA A 179 -7.69 -15.59 -18.75
N VAL A 180 -7.20 -15.67 -17.50
CA VAL A 180 -5.77 -15.58 -17.22
C VAL A 180 -5.08 -16.96 -17.11
N GLY A 181 -5.85 -18.01 -16.89
CA GLY A 181 -5.35 -19.39 -16.80
C GLY A 181 -4.71 -19.74 -15.43
N PRO A 182 -4.36 -21.02 -15.23
CA PRO A 182 -4.00 -21.55 -13.91
C PRO A 182 -2.63 -21.12 -13.38
N LYS A 183 -1.80 -20.47 -14.21
CA LYS A 183 -0.45 -20.00 -13.79
C LYS A 183 -0.46 -18.63 -13.15
N VAL A 184 -1.56 -17.87 -13.29
CA VAL A 184 -1.71 -16.55 -12.69
C VAL A 184 -2.38 -16.69 -11.33
N GLY A 185 -1.75 -16.10 -10.30
CA GLY A 185 -2.29 -16.08 -8.95
C GLY A 185 -3.39 -15.04 -8.80
N LEU A 186 -4.51 -15.40 -8.18
CA LEU A 186 -5.58 -14.47 -7.88
C LEU A 186 -5.56 -14.11 -6.39
N MET A 187 -5.80 -12.85 -6.09
CA MET A 187 -5.92 -12.31 -4.75
C MET A 187 -7.29 -11.66 -4.63
N ILE A 188 -8.07 -12.08 -3.66
CA ILE A 188 -9.45 -11.61 -3.50
C ILE A 188 -9.50 -10.64 -2.35
N GLU A 189 -9.78 -9.38 -2.68
CA GLU A 189 -9.97 -8.30 -1.72
C GLU A 189 -11.39 -8.32 -1.18
N ILE A 190 -11.53 -8.28 0.15
CA ILE A 190 -12.84 -8.29 0.82
C ILE A 190 -13.08 -7.01 1.63
N HIS A 191 -12.05 -6.18 1.84
CA HIS A 191 -12.12 -4.90 2.56
C HIS A 191 -12.82 -4.98 3.94
N GLY A 192 -12.72 -6.12 4.64
CA GLY A 192 -13.29 -6.28 5.97
C GLY A 192 -14.81 -6.25 6.05
N ARG A 193 -15.51 -6.43 4.93
CA ARG A 193 -16.95 -6.20 4.83
C ARG A 193 -17.82 -7.34 5.36
N LEU A 194 -17.31 -8.57 5.43
CA LEU A 194 -18.15 -9.72 5.77
C LEU A 194 -18.16 -10.03 7.28
N ALA A 195 -19.24 -10.68 7.74
CA ALA A 195 -19.23 -11.40 9.01
C ALA A 195 -18.37 -12.67 8.88
N ALA A 196 -17.88 -13.24 9.98
CA ALA A 196 -16.92 -14.34 9.92
C ALA A 196 -17.48 -15.60 9.27
N ASP A 197 -18.72 -15.95 9.58
CA ASP A 197 -19.43 -17.09 8.97
C ASP A 197 -19.63 -16.90 7.46
N GLU A 198 -19.99 -15.71 7.02
CA GLU A 198 -20.14 -15.35 5.60
C GLU A 198 -18.79 -15.43 4.86
N ALA A 199 -17.72 -14.89 5.47
CA ALA A 199 -16.37 -14.97 4.93
C ALA A 199 -15.90 -16.42 4.78
N ILE A 200 -16.11 -17.25 5.81
CA ILE A 200 -15.77 -18.68 5.77
C ILE A 200 -16.55 -19.40 4.67
N ARG A 201 -17.86 -19.16 4.57
CA ARG A 201 -18.73 -19.76 3.56
C ARG A 201 -18.27 -19.39 2.15
N PHE A 202 -18.01 -18.10 1.91
CA PHE A 202 -17.56 -17.61 0.60
C PHE A 202 -16.20 -18.17 0.21
N ILE A 203 -15.18 -18.04 1.09
CA ILE A 203 -13.80 -18.46 0.79
C ILE A 203 -13.75 -19.97 0.51
N ARG A 204 -14.53 -20.78 1.20
CA ARG A 204 -14.60 -22.23 0.92
C ARG A 204 -15.09 -22.55 -0.49
N ARG A 205 -15.91 -21.70 -1.10
CA ARG A 205 -16.37 -21.88 -2.49
C ARG A 205 -15.24 -21.65 -3.51
N LEU A 206 -14.17 -20.98 -3.11
CA LEU A 206 -13.01 -20.70 -3.97
C LEU A 206 -11.99 -21.86 -4.01
N ALA A 207 -12.28 -23.02 -3.38
CA ALA A 207 -11.32 -24.11 -3.19
C ALA A 207 -10.67 -24.66 -4.49
N SER A 208 -11.35 -24.51 -5.65
CA SER A 208 -10.82 -24.93 -6.95
C SER A 208 -9.98 -23.88 -7.69
N HIS A 209 -9.90 -22.66 -7.15
CA HIS A 209 -9.19 -21.56 -7.79
C HIS A 209 -7.74 -21.44 -7.29
N ASN A 210 -6.85 -20.89 -8.13
CA ASN A 210 -5.50 -20.57 -7.75
C ASN A 210 -5.46 -19.25 -6.96
N ILE A 211 -5.96 -19.27 -5.72
CA ILE A 211 -5.99 -18.13 -4.83
C ILE A 211 -4.68 -18.04 -4.05
N VAL A 212 -3.96 -16.93 -4.20
CA VAL A 212 -2.73 -16.63 -3.47
C VAL A 212 -3.04 -16.24 -2.03
N TRP A 213 -4.06 -15.40 -1.83
CA TRP A 213 -4.68 -15.10 -0.53
C TRP A 213 -6.08 -14.46 -0.70
N CYS A 214 -6.86 -14.51 0.37
CA CYS A 214 -8.02 -13.65 0.57
C CYS A 214 -7.63 -12.56 1.59
N GLU A 215 -7.84 -11.30 1.21
CA GLU A 215 -7.40 -10.13 1.97
C GLU A 215 -8.54 -9.57 2.79
N GLU A 216 -8.25 -9.24 4.06
CA GLU A 216 -9.18 -8.65 5.02
C GLU A 216 -10.61 -9.22 4.97
N PRO A 217 -10.82 -10.52 5.22
CA PRO A 217 -12.14 -11.13 5.11
C PRO A 217 -13.16 -10.56 6.11
N VAL A 218 -12.67 -10.06 7.25
CA VAL A 218 -13.46 -9.45 8.33
C VAL A 218 -12.83 -8.11 8.73
N ALA A 219 -13.60 -7.27 9.42
CA ALA A 219 -13.14 -5.97 9.89
C ALA A 219 -11.87 -6.08 10.76
N PRO A 220 -10.87 -5.20 10.58
CA PRO A 220 -9.54 -5.32 11.19
C PRO A 220 -9.53 -5.12 12.71
N GLU A 221 -10.57 -4.52 13.27
CA GLU A 221 -10.68 -4.24 14.71
C GLU A 221 -10.76 -5.51 15.56
N ASN A 222 -11.20 -6.64 14.96
CA ASN A 222 -11.36 -7.89 15.68
C ASN A 222 -10.48 -9.01 15.12
N LEU A 223 -9.26 -9.10 15.67
CA LEU A 223 -8.29 -10.11 15.27
C LEU A 223 -8.70 -11.55 15.67
N ASP A 224 -9.60 -11.72 16.64
CA ASP A 224 -10.11 -13.05 17.00
C ASP A 224 -11.00 -13.61 15.89
N LEU A 225 -11.85 -12.77 15.27
CA LEU A 225 -12.63 -13.18 14.08
C LEU A 225 -11.73 -13.47 12.88
N LEU A 226 -10.68 -12.67 12.66
CA LEU A 226 -9.71 -12.93 11.60
C LEU A 226 -9.04 -14.30 11.78
N LYS A 227 -8.62 -14.62 13.01
CA LYS A 227 -8.06 -15.92 13.39
C LYS A 227 -9.05 -17.07 13.17
N GLU A 228 -10.32 -16.86 13.53
CA GLU A 228 -11.40 -17.83 13.31
C GLU A 228 -11.57 -18.15 11.82
N VAL A 229 -11.67 -17.12 10.97
CA VAL A 229 -11.76 -17.31 9.51
C VAL A 229 -10.56 -18.07 9.00
N LYS A 230 -9.34 -17.65 9.34
CA LYS A 230 -8.11 -18.32 8.93
C LYS A 230 -8.10 -19.80 9.30
N ALA A 231 -8.51 -20.14 10.50
CA ALA A 231 -8.53 -21.52 10.98
C ALA A 231 -9.57 -22.40 10.25
N ALA A 232 -10.59 -21.78 9.65
CA ALA A 232 -11.73 -22.48 9.04
C ALA A 232 -11.60 -22.62 7.51
N VAL A 233 -10.61 -21.98 6.85
CA VAL A 233 -10.46 -22.00 5.40
C VAL A 233 -9.10 -22.58 4.97
N GLN A 234 -8.99 -22.99 3.69
CA GLN A 234 -7.76 -23.57 3.14
C GLN A 234 -6.87 -22.54 2.44
N HIS A 235 -7.46 -21.48 1.88
CA HIS A 235 -6.70 -20.44 1.23
C HIS A 235 -6.00 -19.55 2.26
N PRO A 236 -4.78 -19.07 1.96
CA PRO A 236 -4.08 -18.14 2.84
C PRO A 236 -4.90 -16.87 3.07
N ILE A 237 -4.79 -16.31 4.25
CA ILE A 237 -5.39 -15.04 4.65
C ILE A 237 -4.31 -14.00 4.79
N SER A 238 -4.56 -12.81 4.24
CA SER A 238 -3.70 -11.63 4.42
C SER A 238 -4.45 -10.51 5.11
N ALA A 239 -3.73 -9.70 5.88
CA ALA A 239 -4.26 -8.51 6.54
C ALA A 239 -3.14 -7.62 7.07
N GLY A 240 -3.46 -6.37 7.39
CA GLY A 240 -2.55 -5.47 8.08
C GLY A 240 -2.53 -4.03 7.56
N GLU A 241 -3.12 -3.71 6.43
CA GLU A 241 -3.14 -2.36 5.86
C GLU A 241 -3.79 -1.32 6.80
N ARG A 242 -4.74 -1.75 7.62
CA ARG A 242 -5.44 -0.94 8.62
C ARG A 242 -4.96 -1.16 10.05
N LEU A 243 -3.72 -1.64 10.23
CA LEU A 243 -2.98 -1.66 11.49
C LEU A 243 -1.84 -0.64 11.44
N TYR A 244 -1.63 0.10 12.53
CA TYR A 244 -0.79 1.29 12.50
C TYR A 244 0.41 1.25 13.44
N THR A 245 0.41 0.41 14.46
CA THR A 245 1.47 0.35 15.47
C THR A 245 2.17 -0.99 15.52
N LEU A 246 3.42 -1.01 15.99
CA LEU A 246 4.14 -2.27 16.25
C LEU A 246 3.36 -3.21 17.18
N ALA A 247 2.60 -2.66 18.14
CA ALA A 247 1.80 -3.44 19.08
C ALA A 247 0.64 -4.16 18.37
N ASP A 248 -0.02 -3.50 17.42
CA ASP A 248 -1.11 -4.09 16.63
C ASP A 248 -0.59 -5.27 15.80
N PHE A 249 0.53 -5.07 15.09
CA PHE A 249 1.17 -6.12 14.31
C PHE A 249 1.70 -7.26 15.20
N ALA A 250 2.32 -6.93 16.33
CA ALA A 250 2.79 -7.95 17.26
C ALA A 250 1.63 -8.84 17.78
N ARG A 251 0.48 -8.23 18.08
CA ARG A 251 -0.73 -8.96 18.47
C ARG A 251 -1.21 -9.88 17.34
N MET A 252 -1.39 -9.36 16.11
CA MET A 252 -1.85 -10.14 14.95
C MET A 252 -0.92 -11.32 14.65
N ILE A 253 0.41 -11.07 14.63
CA ILE A 253 1.44 -12.07 14.35
C ILE A 253 1.47 -13.14 15.45
N THR A 254 1.47 -12.75 16.73
CA THR A 254 1.49 -13.70 17.87
C THR A 254 0.25 -14.58 17.88
N MET A 255 -0.91 -14.02 17.56
CA MET A 255 -2.16 -14.79 17.44
C MET A 255 -2.17 -15.70 16.21
N ARG A 256 -1.23 -15.52 15.26
CA ARG A 256 -1.22 -16.18 13.94
C ARG A 256 -2.55 -15.97 13.21
N ALA A 257 -3.06 -14.75 13.27
CA ALA A 257 -4.38 -14.41 12.72
C ALA A 257 -4.37 -14.26 11.19
N CYS A 258 -3.19 -14.18 10.54
CA CYS A 258 -3.02 -14.17 9.09
C CYS A 258 -1.86 -15.09 8.66
N ASP A 259 -1.71 -15.29 7.36
CA ASP A 259 -0.59 -16.01 6.70
C ASP A 259 0.37 -15.06 6.02
N VAL A 260 -0.11 -13.87 5.63
CA VAL A 260 0.66 -12.81 5.01
C VAL A 260 0.38 -11.50 5.74
N VAL A 261 1.44 -10.82 6.17
CA VAL A 261 1.34 -9.53 6.87
C VAL A 261 1.47 -8.40 5.84
N GLN A 262 0.47 -7.53 5.78
CA GLN A 262 0.37 -6.46 4.79
C GLN A 262 0.43 -5.07 5.44
N MET A 263 1.53 -4.78 6.16
CA MET A 263 1.73 -3.42 6.64
C MET A 263 1.80 -2.42 5.47
N ASP A 264 1.26 -1.23 5.65
CA ASP A 264 1.55 -0.10 4.78
C ASP A 264 2.68 0.73 5.36
N ILE A 265 3.76 0.93 4.59
CA ILE A 265 4.97 1.64 5.07
C ILE A 265 4.67 3.12 5.36
N ALA A 266 3.76 3.71 4.60
CA ALA A 266 3.34 5.10 4.83
C ALA A 266 2.39 5.26 6.02
N HIS A 267 1.94 4.15 6.65
CA HIS A 267 0.97 4.19 7.75
C HIS A 267 1.44 3.51 9.04
N CYS A 268 2.43 2.63 8.99
CA CYS A 268 2.85 1.80 10.13
C CYS A 268 4.02 2.38 10.96
N GLY A 269 4.43 3.61 10.69
CA GLY A 269 5.58 4.25 11.35
C GLY A 269 6.84 4.30 10.47
N GLY A 270 6.72 4.06 9.16
CA GLY A 270 7.79 4.16 8.19
C GLY A 270 8.62 2.88 8.00
N LEU A 271 9.77 3.02 7.35
CA LEU A 271 10.65 1.91 6.96
C LEU A 271 11.24 1.16 8.17
N ALA A 272 11.65 1.89 9.21
CA ALA A 272 12.23 1.26 10.41
C ALA A 272 11.20 0.41 11.15
N ALA A 273 9.95 0.88 11.27
CA ALA A 273 8.86 0.10 11.85
C ALA A 273 8.52 -1.12 10.98
N ALA A 274 8.40 -0.94 9.67
CA ALA A 274 8.13 -2.02 8.71
C ALA A 274 9.21 -3.13 8.78
N LYS A 275 10.49 -2.78 8.92
CA LYS A 275 11.59 -3.75 9.11
C LYS A 275 11.44 -4.55 10.40
N LYS A 276 11.03 -3.90 11.51
CA LYS A 276 10.76 -4.58 12.79
C LYS A 276 9.58 -5.54 12.67
N ILE A 277 8.49 -5.11 12.01
CA ILE A 277 7.31 -5.95 11.75
C ILE A 277 7.72 -7.18 10.93
N ALA A 278 8.47 -6.98 9.84
CA ALA A 278 8.92 -8.07 8.98
C ALA A 278 9.83 -9.06 9.72
N ALA A 279 10.74 -8.58 10.55
CA ALA A 279 11.61 -9.43 11.37
C ALA A 279 10.80 -10.27 12.37
N PHE A 280 9.78 -9.67 13.01
CA PHE A 280 8.90 -10.39 13.93
C PHE A 280 8.02 -11.41 13.20
N ALA A 281 7.51 -11.07 12.01
CA ALA A 281 6.77 -12.00 11.15
C ALA A 281 7.64 -13.20 10.74
N ALA A 282 8.91 -12.97 10.39
CA ALA A 282 9.85 -14.03 10.02
C ALA A 282 10.07 -15.07 11.13
N VAL A 283 10.09 -14.65 12.42
CA VAL A 283 10.21 -15.57 13.56
C VAL A 283 9.02 -16.54 13.63
N GLN A 284 7.87 -16.17 13.08
CA GLN A 284 6.67 -16.99 13.02
C GLN A 284 6.46 -17.68 11.67
N ASP A 285 7.48 -17.71 10.79
CA ASP A 285 7.41 -18.20 9.41
C ASP A 285 6.34 -17.51 8.55
N LEU A 286 6.02 -16.24 8.87
CA LEU A 286 5.08 -15.46 8.07
C LEU A 286 5.82 -14.63 7.01
N GLY A 287 5.25 -14.58 5.80
CA GLY A 287 5.70 -13.68 4.76
C GLY A 287 5.09 -12.29 4.93
N VAL A 288 5.75 -11.29 4.33
CA VAL A 288 5.24 -9.92 4.26
C VAL A 288 4.99 -9.51 2.82
N SER A 289 3.96 -8.69 2.60
CA SER A 289 3.56 -8.16 1.30
C SER A 289 2.95 -6.78 1.51
N PRO A 290 3.75 -5.72 1.54
CA PRO A 290 3.25 -4.40 1.91
C PRO A 290 2.10 -3.93 1.02
N HIS A 291 1.04 -3.42 1.65
CA HIS A 291 0.02 -2.62 1.00
C HIS A 291 0.66 -1.33 0.47
N CYS A 292 0.29 -0.90 -0.72
CA CYS A 292 0.78 0.33 -1.33
C CYS A 292 -0.16 0.82 -2.44
N SER A 293 -1.28 1.42 -2.07
CA SER A 293 -2.29 1.95 -3.00
C SER A 293 -2.11 3.44 -3.33
N ILE A 294 -1.09 4.09 -2.77
CA ILE A 294 -0.89 5.53 -2.81
C ILE A 294 0.20 5.95 -3.81
N GLY A 295 0.82 7.11 -3.61
CA GLY A 295 1.64 7.78 -4.61
C GLY A 295 3.03 7.18 -4.86
N PRO A 296 3.81 7.81 -5.76
CA PRO A 296 5.06 7.25 -6.25
C PRO A 296 6.20 7.27 -5.24
N VAL A 297 6.17 8.16 -4.23
CA VAL A 297 7.24 8.25 -3.21
C VAL A 297 7.09 7.13 -2.19
N ALA A 298 5.87 6.83 -1.74
CA ALA A 298 5.59 5.66 -0.90
C ALA A 298 5.92 4.36 -1.64
N PHE A 299 5.63 4.28 -2.94
CA PHE A 299 5.99 3.12 -3.75
C PHE A 299 7.52 2.95 -3.87
N ALA A 300 8.29 4.05 -4.01
CA ALA A 300 9.75 3.98 -3.96
C ALA A 300 10.23 3.43 -2.61
N ALA A 301 9.69 3.91 -1.50
CA ALA A 301 10.03 3.40 -0.16
C ALA A 301 9.69 1.90 -0.03
N ALA A 302 8.53 1.47 -0.54
CA ALA A 302 8.11 0.07 -0.55
C ALA A 302 9.07 -0.82 -1.36
N ILE A 303 9.59 -0.35 -2.48
CA ILE A 303 10.59 -1.08 -3.28
C ILE A 303 11.90 -1.24 -2.51
N HIS A 304 12.40 -0.20 -1.85
CA HIS A 304 13.59 -0.30 -1.01
C HIS A 304 13.41 -1.31 0.13
N PHE A 305 12.25 -1.28 0.79
CA PHE A 305 11.89 -2.27 1.80
C PHE A 305 11.85 -3.69 1.22
N ALA A 306 11.17 -3.88 0.09
CA ALA A 306 10.98 -5.18 -0.53
C ALA A 306 12.30 -5.85 -0.90
N TYR A 307 13.25 -5.10 -1.48
CA TYR A 307 14.57 -5.62 -1.83
C TYR A 307 15.45 -5.94 -0.63
N SER A 308 15.25 -5.26 0.51
CA SER A 308 16.04 -5.46 1.73
C SER A 308 15.42 -6.43 2.73
N THR A 309 14.28 -7.08 2.41
CA THR A 309 13.52 -7.90 3.34
C THR A 309 13.49 -9.37 2.93
N PRO A 310 14.08 -10.29 3.73
CA PRO A 310 14.22 -11.71 3.33
C PRO A 310 12.91 -12.46 3.18
N ASN A 311 11.90 -12.19 4.02
CA ASN A 311 10.59 -12.85 4.00
C ASN A 311 9.52 -12.11 3.18
N MET A 312 9.95 -11.21 2.28
CA MET A 312 9.08 -10.56 1.30
C MET A 312 8.47 -11.58 0.35
N ARG A 313 7.16 -11.45 0.03
CA ARG A 313 6.49 -12.25 -1.00
C ARG A 313 6.35 -11.47 -2.30
N LEU A 314 5.33 -10.64 -2.41
CA LEU A 314 5.03 -9.82 -3.58
C LEU A 314 4.83 -8.36 -3.15
N GLN A 315 5.09 -7.42 -4.05
CA GLN A 315 4.82 -6.00 -3.81
C GLN A 315 3.54 -5.57 -4.53
N GLU A 316 2.67 -4.89 -3.83
CA GLU A 316 1.51 -4.24 -4.44
C GLU A 316 1.91 -3.15 -5.40
N SER A 317 1.22 -3.07 -6.54
CA SER A 317 1.41 -2.01 -7.51
C SER A 317 0.09 -1.47 -8.05
N PHE A 318 -0.11 -0.17 -7.84
CA PHE A 318 -1.10 0.65 -8.52
C PHE A 318 -0.49 1.50 -9.65
N ALA A 319 0.82 1.43 -9.86
CA ALA A 319 1.57 2.41 -10.64
C ALA A 319 1.06 2.59 -12.08
N GLU A 320 0.52 1.54 -12.70
CA GLU A 320 -0.01 1.55 -14.07
C GLU A 320 -1.53 1.72 -14.13
N PHE A 321 -2.20 1.76 -12.96
CA PHE A 321 -3.66 1.74 -12.84
C PHE A 321 -4.21 2.95 -12.07
N ASP A 322 -3.38 3.96 -11.93
CA ASP A 322 -3.69 5.25 -11.31
C ASP A 322 -3.74 6.36 -12.39
N VAL A 323 -3.60 7.62 -12.00
CA VAL A 323 -3.59 8.74 -12.95
C VAL A 323 -2.38 8.69 -13.89
N ASP A 324 -2.59 9.06 -15.14
CA ASP A 324 -1.57 9.00 -16.20
C ASP A 324 -0.27 9.74 -15.86
N TRP A 325 -0.38 10.86 -15.16
CA TRP A 325 0.72 11.72 -14.78
C TRP A 325 1.39 11.32 -13.44
N ARG A 326 0.98 10.21 -12.82
CA ARG A 326 1.52 9.76 -11.53
C ARG A 326 3.05 9.70 -11.51
N ASN A 327 3.64 9.12 -12.56
CA ASN A 327 5.08 8.98 -12.65
C ASN A 327 5.80 10.31 -12.96
N ASP A 328 5.12 11.28 -13.57
CA ASP A 328 5.66 12.61 -13.84
C ASP A 328 5.97 13.35 -12.54
N LEU A 329 5.24 13.07 -11.44
CA LEU A 329 5.53 13.59 -10.09
C LEU A 329 6.96 13.31 -9.64
N VAL A 330 7.57 12.27 -10.17
CA VAL A 330 8.92 11.82 -9.81
C VAL A 330 9.83 11.71 -11.05
N GLY A 331 9.66 12.65 -11.99
CA GLY A 331 10.51 12.77 -13.18
C GLY A 331 10.35 11.63 -14.18
N GLY A 332 9.17 11.04 -14.27
CA GLY A 332 8.87 9.95 -15.22
C GLY A 332 9.42 8.58 -14.76
N TRP A 333 9.87 8.45 -13.50
CA TRP A 333 10.38 7.18 -12.99
C TRP A 333 9.27 6.11 -12.98
N ASN A 334 9.51 5.03 -13.71
CA ASN A 334 8.67 3.85 -13.74
C ASN A 334 9.53 2.63 -13.38
N PRO A 335 9.34 2.02 -12.20
CA PRO A 335 10.13 0.87 -11.76
C PRO A 335 9.65 -0.47 -12.33
N LEU A 336 8.54 -0.50 -13.07
CA LEU A 336 7.93 -1.74 -13.53
C LEU A 336 8.49 -2.18 -14.89
N GLY A 337 8.82 -3.46 -14.99
CA GLY A 337 9.18 -4.13 -16.23
C GLY A 337 8.74 -5.58 -16.19
N HIS A 338 7.74 -5.95 -16.98
CA HIS A 338 7.20 -7.32 -17.04
C HIS A 338 6.84 -7.91 -15.66
N GLY A 339 6.13 -7.12 -14.84
CA GLY A 339 5.72 -7.53 -13.48
C GLY A 339 6.85 -7.60 -12.44
N ALA A 340 8.10 -7.36 -12.84
CA ALA A 340 9.25 -7.24 -11.95
C ALA A 340 9.55 -5.76 -11.65
N LEU A 341 10.02 -5.50 -10.44
CA LEU A 341 10.38 -4.16 -10.01
C LEU A 341 11.89 -3.92 -10.20
N THR A 342 12.21 -2.72 -10.67
CA THR A 342 13.60 -2.25 -10.79
C THR A 342 13.98 -1.48 -9.54
N LEU A 343 15.10 -1.86 -8.93
CA LEU A 343 15.62 -1.20 -7.74
C LEU A 343 16.21 0.17 -8.08
N PRO A 344 15.83 1.25 -7.38
CA PRO A 344 16.49 2.54 -7.52
C PRO A 344 17.96 2.47 -7.08
N GLU A 345 18.88 2.93 -7.94
CA GLU A 345 20.32 2.93 -7.66
C GLU A 345 20.85 4.30 -7.19
N ARG A 346 20.03 5.36 -7.31
CA ARG A 346 20.39 6.70 -6.86
C ARG A 346 20.37 6.80 -5.33
N PRO A 347 21.18 7.72 -4.72
CA PRO A 347 21.12 7.99 -3.29
C PRO A 347 19.71 8.36 -2.81
N GLY A 348 19.40 8.01 -1.58
CA GLY A 348 18.07 8.21 -0.99
C GLY A 348 17.05 7.20 -1.51
N LEU A 349 15.83 7.66 -1.72
CA LEU A 349 14.77 6.89 -2.38
C LEU A 349 14.97 6.80 -3.90
N GLY A 350 15.92 7.55 -4.45
CA GLY A 350 16.21 7.55 -5.87
C GLY A 350 15.27 8.36 -6.74
N VAL A 351 14.33 9.06 -6.15
CA VAL A 351 13.31 9.89 -6.81
C VAL A 351 13.29 11.31 -6.23
N GLU A 352 12.83 12.28 -7.03
CA GLU A 352 12.67 13.67 -6.61
C GLU A 352 11.30 14.20 -7.06
N LEU A 353 10.69 15.08 -6.24
CA LEU A 353 9.38 15.64 -6.57
C LEU A 353 9.47 16.73 -7.64
N ASP A 354 8.57 16.68 -8.62
CA ASP A 354 8.33 17.75 -9.57
C ASP A 354 7.17 18.64 -9.10
N GLU A 355 7.52 19.79 -8.52
CA GLU A 355 6.53 20.76 -8.01
C GLU A 355 5.68 21.38 -9.14
N ALA A 356 6.17 21.42 -10.37
CA ALA A 356 5.38 21.91 -11.49
C ALA A 356 4.27 20.94 -11.87
N VAL A 357 4.49 19.64 -11.70
CA VAL A 357 3.42 18.64 -11.86
C VAL A 357 2.40 18.78 -10.75
N ILE A 358 2.84 18.89 -9.49
CA ILE A 358 1.95 19.10 -8.33
C ILE A 358 1.05 20.33 -8.54
N ALA A 359 1.63 21.44 -8.97
CA ALA A 359 0.90 22.70 -9.20
C ALA A 359 -0.21 22.59 -10.28
N ARG A 360 -0.05 21.68 -11.26
CA ARG A 360 -1.08 21.42 -12.27
C ARG A 360 -2.27 20.62 -11.75
N HIS A 361 -2.11 19.93 -10.64
CA HIS A 361 -3.11 19.02 -10.05
C HIS A 361 -3.45 19.42 -8.61
N PRO A 362 -4.04 20.62 -8.39
CA PRO A 362 -4.29 21.12 -7.04
C PRO A 362 -5.25 20.22 -6.27
N TYR A 363 -5.08 20.21 -4.94
CA TYR A 363 -5.95 19.51 -4.02
C TYR A 363 -7.44 19.71 -4.31
N LYS A 364 -8.21 18.64 -4.21
CA LYS A 364 -9.68 18.66 -4.21
C LYS A 364 -10.20 17.99 -2.95
N ALA A 365 -11.21 18.60 -2.33
CA ALA A 365 -11.92 17.94 -1.25
C ALA A 365 -12.68 16.74 -1.82
N LEU A 366 -12.39 15.55 -1.27
CA LEU A 366 -13.03 14.30 -1.66
C LEU A 366 -13.71 13.68 -0.45
N SER A 367 -14.82 13.00 -0.69
CA SER A 367 -15.51 12.18 0.30
C SER A 367 -15.17 10.70 0.08
N PHE A 368 -15.18 9.94 1.16
CA PHE A 368 -15.03 8.49 1.08
C PHE A 368 -16.15 7.88 0.24
N PRO A 369 -15.86 7.21 -0.88
CA PRO A 369 -16.87 6.46 -1.61
C PRO A 369 -17.20 5.19 -0.79
N SER A 370 -18.46 5.02 -0.43
CA SER A 370 -18.87 3.89 0.38
C SER A 370 -18.60 2.56 -0.33
N LEU A 371 -17.77 1.69 0.28
CA LEU A 371 -17.40 0.37 -0.26
C LEU A 371 -18.57 -0.63 -0.29
N TRP A 372 -19.66 -0.29 0.40
CA TRP A 372 -20.83 -1.16 0.62
C TRP A 372 -22.13 -0.59 0.08
N ASP A 373 -22.04 0.37 -0.80
CA ASP A 373 -23.15 0.84 -1.62
C ASP A 373 -22.66 1.09 -3.05
N LYS A 374 -23.60 1.47 -3.95
CA LYS A 374 -23.25 1.70 -5.36
C LYS A 374 -22.34 2.90 -5.61
N THR A 375 -22.10 3.78 -4.64
CA THR A 375 -21.16 4.89 -4.84
C THR A 375 -19.76 4.38 -5.09
N TRP A 376 -19.34 3.29 -4.43
CA TRP A 376 -18.07 2.65 -4.74
C TRP A 376 -17.99 2.20 -6.19
N THR A 377 -19.01 1.47 -6.67
CA THR A 377 -19.03 1.00 -8.07
C THR A 377 -19.20 2.13 -9.07
N ASP A 378 -19.90 3.20 -8.71
CA ASP A 378 -20.12 4.35 -9.60
C ASP A 378 -18.90 5.29 -9.65
N ASP A 379 -18.24 5.50 -8.52
CA ASP A 379 -17.10 6.42 -8.38
C ASP A 379 -15.75 5.76 -8.66
N PHE A 380 -15.60 4.46 -8.37
CA PHE A 380 -14.42 3.70 -8.75
C PHE A 380 -14.38 3.42 -10.26
N THR A 381 -14.48 4.49 -11.03
CA THR A 381 -14.40 4.43 -12.50
C THR A 381 -12.97 4.31 -13.01
N GLY A 382 -11.98 4.34 -12.09
CA GLY A 382 -10.57 4.40 -12.42
C GLY A 382 -10.23 5.75 -13.08
N ALA A 383 -9.39 6.54 -12.44
CA ALA A 383 -8.91 7.79 -13.05
C ALA A 383 -8.03 7.52 -14.28
N ALA A 384 -7.56 6.29 -14.43
CA ALA A 384 -6.82 5.83 -15.58
C ALA A 384 -7.66 4.82 -16.37
N ALA A 385 -8.08 5.18 -17.55
CA ALA A 385 -8.38 4.15 -18.53
C ALA A 385 -7.11 3.31 -18.69
N PHE A 386 -7.20 2.02 -18.38
CA PHE A 386 -6.13 1.07 -18.63
C PHE A 386 -5.68 1.26 -20.10
N ARG A 387 -4.44 1.64 -20.29
CA ARG A 387 -3.89 1.77 -21.64
C ARG A 387 -3.65 0.37 -22.18
N GLU A 388 -4.37 0.00 -23.23
CA GLU A 388 -4.18 -1.27 -23.94
C GLU A 388 -2.77 -1.39 -24.57
N THR A 389 -1.99 -0.32 -24.54
CA THR A 389 -0.62 -0.28 -25.06
C THR A 389 0.35 -0.15 -23.91
N PRO A 390 1.21 -1.16 -23.63
CA PRO A 390 2.29 -1.01 -22.66
C PRO A 390 3.19 0.15 -23.09
N PRO A 391 3.74 0.94 -22.16
CA PRO A 391 4.75 1.94 -22.47
C PRO A 391 5.93 1.25 -23.18
N ARG A 392 6.35 1.81 -24.31
CA ARG A 392 7.48 1.34 -25.12
C ARG A 392 8.79 1.45 -24.37
#